data_756497e2032dfe9060127b929707053c
#
_entry.id   756497e2032dfe9060127b929707053c
#
_cell.length_a   1.000
_cell.length_b   1.000
_cell.length_c   1.000
_cell.angle_alpha   90.00
_cell.angle_beta   90.00
_cell.angle_gamma   90.00
#
_symmetry.space_group_name_H-M   'P 1'
#
loop_
_entity.id
_entity.type
_entity.pdbx_description
1 polymer ?
#
loop_
_entity_poly.entity_id
_entity_poly.type
_entity_poly.pdbx_seq_one_letter_code
_entity_poly.pdbx_strand_id
1 'polypeptide(L)'
;AFWDPLRSTIHLLKIKGSYGEIGNDQIGGNRRFAFNSTMKEGQYGYIFGTNPGSGSIVGISTGIPGNLNVSWEKAQKANVGLELGLFDQLKFQLDYFYEKRTGIYIQQESVPSIVGLNETQYVNLGEMKNQGFDGSMEYEQRFNDWYVSARANFTYNRNKKLYDDKPTPIWPYQSEAGFAYRQQRGLIALGLFESEEDIANSPKQNFGNVRPGDIKYKDINGDNVIDAYDKVAIGYTDVPEINYGFGISLGWKGF
;
A
#
# COMPACT_ATOMS: atom_id res chain seq x y z
N ALA A 1 -26.54 41.63 0.98
CA ALA A 1 -26.43 40.19 1.29
C ALA A 1 -25.32 39.98 2.34
N PHE A 2 -25.36 38.88 3.10
CA PHE A 2 -24.36 38.59 4.15
C PHE A 2 -22.90 38.56 3.62
N TRP A 3 -22.72 38.41 2.33
CA TRP A 3 -21.43 38.32 1.64
C TRP A 3 -20.81 39.70 1.31
N ASP A 4 -21.60 40.75 1.24
CA ASP A 4 -21.13 42.06 0.77
C ASP A 4 -19.96 42.66 1.59
N PRO A 5 -19.90 42.52 2.93
CA PRO A 5 -18.76 43.01 3.72
C PRO A 5 -17.46 42.24 3.44
N LEU A 6 -17.55 41.00 2.95
CA LEU A 6 -16.41 40.12 2.75
C LEU A 6 -15.83 40.22 1.32
N ARG A 7 -16.52 40.85 0.38
CA ARG A 7 -16.14 40.92 -1.03
C ARG A 7 -14.79 41.61 -1.29
N SER A 8 -14.43 42.55 -0.43
CA SER A 8 -13.15 43.23 -0.54
C SER A 8 -11.95 42.32 -0.18
N THR A 9 -12.19 41.28 0.60
CA THR A 9 -11.16 40.34 1.08
C THR A 9 -11.24 39.01 0.36
N ILE A 10 -12.48 38.49 0.18
CA ILE A 10 -12.73 37.18 -0.40
C ILE A 10 -13.44 37.41 -1.75
N HIS A 11 -12.73 37.25 -2.85
CA HIS A 11 -13.31 37.37 -4.19
C HIS A 11 -13.86 36.04 -4.73
N LEU A 12 -13.36 34.90 -4.21
CA LEU A 12 -13.80 33.57 -4.58
C LEU A 12 -13.96 32.70 -3.34
N LEU A 13 -15.14 32.10 -3.17
CA LEU A 13 -15.38 30.99 -2.24
C LEU A 13 -16.25 29.97 -2.96
N LYS A 14 -15.71 28.78 -3.17
CA LYS A 14 -16.41 27.68 -3.82
C LYS A 14 -16.20 26.40 -3.05
N ILE A 15 -17.30 25.76 -2.70
CA ILE A 15 -17.32 24.42 -2.10
C ILE A 15 -17.78 23.47 -3.18
N LYS A 16 -17.05 22.36 -3.33
CA LYS A 16 -17.37 21.30 -4.29
C LYS A 16 -17.43 19.95 -3.57
N GLY A 17 -18.26 19.07 -4.08
CA GLY A 17 -18.37 17.71 -3.58
C GLY A 17 -18.71 16.76 -4.72
N SER A 18 -18.15 15.57 -4.67
CA SER A 18 -18.50 14.51 -5.62
C SER A 18 -18.52 13.18 -4.92
N TYR A 19 -19.38 12.29 -5.40
CA TYR A 19 -19.42 10.88 -5.02
C TYR A 19 -19.70 10.05 -6.26
N GLY A 20 -19.00 8.90 -6.39
CA GLY A 20 -19.20 8.00 -7.50
C GLY A 20 -18.68 6.60 -7.24
N GLU A 21 -19.17 5.65 -8.01
CA GLU A 21 -18.68 4.27 -8.03
C GLU A 21 -18.09 3.96 -9.42
N ILE A 22 -16.92 3.36 -9.45
CA ILE A 22 -16.21 3.00 -10.68
C ILE A 22 -15.90 1.50 -10.62
N GLY A 23 -16.22 0.77 -11.69
CA GLY A 23 -15.82 -0.61 -11.88
C GLY A 23 -14.46 -0.70 -12.58
N ASN A 24 -13.66 -1.71 -12.21
CA ASN A 24 -12.42 -2.06 -12.88
C ASN A 24 -12.42 -3.56 -13.20
N ASP A 25 -12.24 -3.91 -14.46
CA ASP A 25 -12.20 -5.28 -14.96
C ASP A 25 -10.78 -5.83 -15.14
N GLN A 26 -9.76 -5.05 -14.81
CA GLN A 26 -8.36 -5.46 -14.92
C GLN A 26 -7.98 -6.41 -13.78
N ILE A 27 -7.98 -7.68 -14.07
CA ILE A 27 -7.59 -8.74 -13.11
C ILE A 27 -6.08 -9.02 -13.09
N GLY A 28 -5.28 -8.24 -13.82
CA GLY A 28 -3.82 -8.33 -13.90
C GLY A 28 -3.29 -9.59 -14.60
N GLY A 29 -2.09 -9.47 -15.19
CA GLY A 29 -1.38 -10.58 -15.83
C GLY A 29 -2.13 -11.33 -16.94
N ASN A 30 -1.69 -12.55 -17.23
CA ASN A 30 -2.27 -13.42 -18.27
C ASN A 30 -3.51 -14.19 -17.78
N ARG A 31 -4.39 -13.57 -16.98
CA ARG A 31 -5.55 -14.23 -16.39
C ARG A 31 -6.85 -13.99 -17.15
N ARG A 32 -6.77 -13.78 -18.45
CA ARG A 32 -7.91 -13.43 -19.31
C ARG A 32 -9.11 -14.39 -19.20
N PHE A 33 -8.85 -15.66 -18.90
CA PHE A 33 -9.87 -16.70 -18.74
C PHE A 33 -9.88 -17.25 -17.32
N ALA A 34 -9.98 -16.35 -16.34
CA ALA A 34 -9.91 -16.68 -14.91
C ALA A 34 -11.00 -17.68 -14.44
N PHE A 35 -12.07 -17.83 -15.20
CA PHE A 35 -13.13 -18.83 -14.96
C PHE A 35 -12.74 -20.25 -15.36
N ASN A 36 -11.67 -20.44 -16.16
CA ASN A 36 -11.17 -21.75 -16.56
C ASN A 36 -10.05 -22.20 -15.62
N SER A 37 -10.09 -23.48 -15.22
CA SER A 37 -8.96 -24.11 -14.54
C SER A 37 -7.81 -24.32 -15.52
N THR A 38 -6.59 -24.13 -15.03
CA THR A 38 -5.37 -24.38 -15.82
C THR A 38 -4.83 -25.78 -15.54
N MET A 39 -4.11 -26.33 -16.51
CA MET A 39 -3.35 -27.58 -16.37
C MET A 39 -1.88 -27.29 -16.61
N LYS A 40 -1.00 -27.97 -15.89
CA LYS A 40 0.46 -27.88 -16.02
C LYS A 40 1.01 -29.21 -16.48
N GLU A 41 1.80 -29.19 -17.54
CA GLU A 41 2.62 -30.32 -17.98
C GLU A 41 3.97 -30.32 -17.27
N GLY A 42 4.64 -31.46 -17.22
CA GLY A 42 5.96 -31.57 -16.64
C GLY A 42 6.02 -31.85 -15.16
N GLN A 43 4.88 -32.11 -14.54
CA GLN A 43 4.76 -32.36 -13.10
C GLN A 43 4.32 -33.81 -12.84
N TYR A 44 4.86 -34.43 -11.76
CA TYR A 44 4.40 -35.72 -11.25
C TYR A 44 4.34 -36.84 -12.28
N GLY A 45 5.44 -37.03 -13.04
CA GLY A 45 5.53 -38.13 -14.01
C GLY A 45 5.68 -39.49 -13.35
N TYR A 46 5.57 -40.53 -14.14
CA TYR A 46 5.81 -41.90 -13.70
C TYR A 46 7.01 -42.51 -14.42
N ILE A 47 7.80 -43.31 -13.70
CA ILE A 47 8.97 -44.00 -14.24
C ILE A 47 8.59 -45.43 -14.49
N PHE A 48 8.70 -45.85 -15.75
CA PHE A 48 8.51 -47.24 -16.16
C PHE A 48 9.84 -48.00 -16.22
N GLY A 49 9.87 -49.20 -15.67
CA GLY A 49 11.06 -50.04 -15.66
C GLY A 49 11.93 -49.86 -14.40
N THR A 50 13.06 -50.60 -14.38
CA THR A 50 13.97 -50.70 -13.23
C THR A 50 15.09 -49.67 -13.24
N ASN A 51 15.28 -48.95 -14.35
CA ASN A 51 16.34 -47.92 -14.47
C ASN A 51 15.78 -46.52 -14.26
N PRO A 52 16.14 -45.82 -13.13
CA PRO A 52 15.83 -44.42 -12.96
C PRO A 52 16.44 -43.59 -14.10
N GLY A 53 15.63 -42.97 -14.91
CA GLY A 53 16.09 -42.11 -16.01
C GLY A 53 15.79 -42.64 -17.42
N SER A 54 15.45 -43.93 -17.59
CA SER A 54 14.92 -44.45 -18.84
C SER A 54 13.42 -44.76 -18.68
N GLY A 55 12.57 -44.21 -19.53
CA GLY A 55 11.12 -44.47 -19.49
C GLY A 55 10.31 -43.56 -18.56
N SER A 56 10.86 -42.39 -18.19
CA SER A 56 10.05 -41.38 -17.50
C SER A 56 9.04 -40.76 -18.46
N ILE A 57 7.78 -40.85 -18.10
CA ILE A 57 6.68 -40.14 -18.78
C ILE A 57 6.31 -38.94 -17.94
N VAL A 58 6.30 -37.78 -18.59
CA VAL A 58 5.90 -36.53 -17.99
C VAL A 58 4.40 -36.58 -17.68
N GLY A 59 4.05 -36.22 -16.45
CA GLY A 59 2.67 -36.16 -15.99
C GLY A 59 2.04 -34.79 -16.20
N ILE A 60 0.73 -34.75 -15.94
CA ILE A 60 -0.07 -33.53 -15.95
C ILE A 60 -0.58 -33.32 -14.52
N SER A 61 -0.53 -32.08 -14.05
CA SER A 61 -1.10 -31.68 -12.77
C SER A 61 -2.11 -30.56 -12.96
N THR A 62 -3.00 -30.40 -11.97
CA THR A 62 -3.87 -29.23 -11.91
C THR A 62 -3.04 -27.99 -11.58
N GLY A 63 -3.25 -26.93 -12.35
CA GLY A 63 -2.72 -25.61 -12.04
C GLY A 63 -3.72 -24.78 -11.19
N ILE A 64 -3.90 -23.52 -11.55
CA ILE A 64 -4.82 -22.63 -10.85
C ILE A 64 -6.27 -23.07 -11.11
N PRO A 65 -7.07 -23.36 -10.06
CA PRO A 65 -8.49 -23.62 -10.22
C PRO A 65 -9.23 -22.40 -10.78
N GLY A 66 -10.17 -22.62 -11.69
CA GLY A 66 -11.00 -21.56 -12.25
C GLY A 66 -11.97 -21.00 -11.22
N ASN A 67 -12.27 -19.71 -11.33
CA ASN A 67 -13.26 -19.04 -10.51
C ASN A 67 -14.46 -18.63 -11.37
N LEU A 68 -15.61 -19.29 -11.21
CA LEU A 68 -16.85 -18.96 -11.94
C LEU A 68 -17.51 -17.66 -11.46
N ASN A 69 -17.13 -17.17 -10.28
CA ASN A 69 -17.69 -15.98 -9.65
C ASN A 69 -16.81 -14.72 -9.84
N VAL A 70 -15.97 -14.71 -10.87
CA VAL A 70 -15.16 -13.52 -11.18
C VAL A 70 -16.07 -12.33 -11.44
N SER A 71 -15.78 -11.24 -10.76
CA SER A 71 -16.52 -9.99 -10.88
C SER A 71 -15.55 -8.80 -10.98
N TRP A 72 -16.10 -7.63 -11.24
CA TRP A 72 -15.32 -6.40 -11.29
C TRP A 72 -14.95 -5.94 -9.88
N GLU A 73 -13.76 -5.40 -9.75
CA GLU A 73 -13.36 -4.57 -8.61
C GLU A 73 -14.20 -3.29 -8.62
N LYS A 74 -14.66 -2.85 -7.47
CA LYS A 74 -15.46 -1.64 -7.30
C LYS A 74 -14.70 -0.64 -6.44
N ALA A 75 -14.60 0.60 -6.93
CA ALA A 75 -14.03 1.72 -6.20
C ALA A 75 -15.12 2.76 -5.93
N GLN A 76 -15.46 2.94 -4.66
CA GLN A 76 -16.33 4.02 -4.18
C GLN A 76 -15.45 5.21 -3.84
N LYS A 77 -15.69 6.35 -4.49
CA LYS A 77 -14.91 7.58 -4.34
C LYS A 77 -15.78 8.72 -3.84
N ALA A 78 -15.28 9.44 -2.85
CA ALA A 78 -15.85 10.68 -2.37
C ALA A 78 -14.78 11.76 -2.35
N ASN A 79 -15.13 12.97 -2.77
CA ASN A 79 -14.25 14.13 -2.72
C ASN A 79 -15.04 15.33 -2.20
N VAL A 80 -14.41 16.11 -1.32
CA VAL A 80 -14.92 17.39 -0.85
C VAL A 80 -13.80 18.42 -0.99
N GLY A 81 -14.06 19.50 -1.70
CA GLY A 81 -13.07 20.52 -1.99
C GLY A 81 -13.54 21.93 -1.66
N LEU A 82 -12.55 22.76 -1.34
CA LEU A 82 -12.70 24.18 -1.09
C LEU A 82 -11.75 24.95 -2.02
N GLU A 83 -12.30 25.93 -2.73
CA GLU A 83 -11.50 26.92 -3.47
C GLU A 83 -11.74 28.29 -2.83
N LEU A 84 -10.66 28.95 -2.46
CA LEU A 84 -10.69 30.25 -1.79
C LEU A 84 -9.77 31.22 -2.52
N GLY A 85 -10.30 32.36 -2.93
CA GLY A 85 -9.53 33.47 -3.50
C GLY A 85 -9.57 34.67 -2.57
N LEU A 86 -8.38 35.18 -2.21
CA LEU A 86 -8.20 36.28 -1.28
C LEU A 86 -7.45 37.43 -1.97
N PHE A 87 -7.91 38.67 -1.75
CA PHE A 87 -7.23 39.91 -2.16
C PHE A 87 -6.92 40.00 -3.66
N ASP A 88 -7.63 39.25 -4.51
CA ASP A 88 -7.34 39.11 -5.95
C ASP A 88 -5.91 38.61 -6.30
N GLN A 89 -5.15 38.19 -5.30
CA GLN A 89 -3.74 37.83 -5.44
C GLN A 89 -3.44 36.39 -5.01
N LEU A 90 -4.20 35.87 -4.06
CA LEU A 90 -3.94 34.60 -3.41
C LEU A 90 -5.08 33.63 -3.68
N LYS A 91 -4.77 32.47 -4.24
CA LYS A 91 -5.71 31.38 -4.47
C LYS A 91 -5.27 30.16 -3.72
N PHE A 92 -6.20 29.56 -2.98
CA PHE A 92 -6.05 28.28 -2.33
C PHE A 92 -7.06 27.29 -2.90
N GLN A 93 -6.61 26.07 -3.09
CA GLN A 93 -7.47 24.93 -3.34
C GLN A 93 -7.09 23.83 -2.35
N LEU A 94 -8.08 23.26 -1.69
CA LEU A 94 -7.90 22.13 -0.77
C LEU A 94 -8.99 21.10 -1.05
N ASP A 95 -8.59 19.87 -1.31
CA ASP A 95 -9.46 18.76 -1.59
C ASP A 95 -9.19 17.63 -0.60
N TYR A 96 -10.21 17.13 0.08
CA TYR A 96 -10.17 15.88 0.81
C TYR A 96 -10.76 14.80 -0.08
N PHE A 97 -10.05 13.68 -0.22
CA PHE A 97 -10.52 12.52 -0.96
C PHE A 97 -10.57 11.27 -0.08
N TYR A 98 -11.54 10.44 -0.37
CA TYR A 98 -11.71 9.12 0.21
C TYR A 98 -12.06 8.12 -0.88
N GLU A 99 -11.38 6.98 -0.87
CA GLU A 99 -11.64 5.88 -1.78
C GLU A 99 -11.69 4.56 -1.00
N LYS A 100 -12.75 3.77 -1.19
CA LYS A 100 -12.84 2.39 -0.74
C LYS A 100 -12.94 1.48 -1.94
N ARG A 101 -12.00 0.54 -2.06
CA ARG A 101 -11.99 -0.52 -3.07
C ARG A 101 -12.41 -1.83 -2.46
N THR A 102 -13.33 -2.52 -3.12
CA THR A 102 -13.84 -3.83 -2.72
C THR A 102 -13.81 -4.77 -3.92
N GLY A 103 -13.79 -6.07 -3.65
CA GLY A 103 -13.72 -7.06 -4.72
C GLY A 103 -12.40 -7.07 -5.48
N ILE A 104 -11.30 -6.64 -4.86
CA ILE A 104 -9.98 -6.70 -5.47
C ILE A 104 -9.63 -8.17 -5.72
N TYR A 105 -9.18 -8.47 -6.93
CA TYR A 105 -8.87 -9.83 -7.36
C TYR A 105 -7.51 -10.26 -6.77
N ILE A 106 -7.56 -11.11 -5.75
CA ILE A 106 -6.40 -11.59 -4.99
C ILE A 106 -6.32 -13.11 -4.98
N GLN A 107 -5.12 -13.64 -4.74
CA GLN A 107 -4.95 -15.08 -4.52
C GLN A 107 -5.57 -15.46 -3.18
N GLN A 108 -6.30 -16.58 -3.16
CA GLN A 108 -6.89 -17.12 -1.95
C GLN A 108 -5.82 -17.89 -1.16
N GLU A 109 -5.30 -17.27 -0.10
CA GLU A 109 -4.24 -17.85 0.73
C GLU A 109 -4.78 -18.58 1.98
N SER A 110 -6.06 -18.41 2.30
CA SER A 110 -6.70 -19.06 3.46
C SER A 110 -7.01 -20.55 3.27
N VAL A 111 -6.82 -21.09 2.05
CA VAL A 111 -7.09 -22.50 1.75
C VAL A 111 -6.05 -23.40 2.41
N PRO A 112 -6.42 -24.32 3.33
CA PRO A 112 -5.47 -25.21 3.98
C PRO A 112 -4.80 -26.17 2.98
N SER A 113 -3.51 -26.45 3.18
CA SER A 113 -2.72 -27.36 2.33
C SER A 113 -3.28 -28.79 2.27
N ILE A 114 -4.06 -29.23 3.28
CA ILE A 114 -4.71 -30.53 3.30
C ILE A 114 -5.71 -30.74 2.14
N VAL A 115 -6.18 -29.67 1.52
CA VAL A 115 -7.04 -29.73 0.32
C VAL A 115 -6.29 -30.31 -0.88
N GLY A 116 -4.96 -30.32 -0.85
CA GLY A 116 -4.11 -30.91 -1.89
C GLY A 116 -4.07 -30.14 -3.20
N LEU A 117 -4.39 -28.85 -3.19
CA LEU A 117 -4.23 -27.97 -4.36
C LEU A 117 -2.76 -27.63 -4.56
N ASN A 118 -2.26 -27.73 -5.79
CA ASN A 118 -0.91 -27.26 -6.14
C ASN A 118 -0.83 -25.73 -6.17
N GLU A 119 -1.92 -25.09 -6.56
CA GLU A 119 -2.09 -23.64 -6.58
C GLU A 119 -3.50 -23.28 -6.13
N THR A 120 -3.64 -22.17 -5.43
CA THR A 120 -4.94 -21.69 -4.99
C THR A 120 -5.58 -20.79 -6.04
N GLN A 121 -6.90 -20.76 -6.05
CA GLN A 121 -7.66 -19.90 -6.96
C GLN A 121 -7.50 -18.42 -6.62
N TYR A 122 -7.87 -17.58 -7.56
CA TYR A 122 -7.99 -16.14 -7.35
C TYR A 122 -9.45 -15.74 -7.19
N VAL A 123 -9.71 -14.85 -6.26
CA VAL A 123 -11.08 -14.47 -5.86
C VAL A 123 -11.18 -12.95 -5.65
N ASN A 124 -12.39 -12.41 -5.80
CA ASN A 124 -12.69 -11.00 -5.62
C ASN A 124 -13.01 -10.69 -4.16
N LEU A 125 -12.05 -10.89 -3.25
CA LEU A 125 -12.23 -10.71 -1.80
C LEU A 125 -11.44 -9.56 -1.21
N GLY A 126 -10.39 -9.07 -1.89
CA GLY A 126 -9.52 -8.03 -1.35
C GLY A 126 -10.25 -6.71 -1.12
N GLU A 127 -9.94 -6.05 -0.01
CA GLU A 127 -10.47 -4.73 0.30
C GLU A 127 -9.35 -3.77 0.72
N MET A 128 -9.40 -2.56 0.20
CA MET A 128 -8.49 -1.46 0.54
C MET A 128 -9.23 -0.15 0.70
N LYS A 129 -8.69 0.75 1.49
CA LYS A 129 -9.10 2.15 1.51
C LYS A 129 -7.91 3.06 1.28
N ASN A 130 -8.21 4.22 0.72
CA ASN A 130 -7.26 5.29 0.50
C ASN A 130 -7.92 6.62 0.87
N GLN A 131 -7.21 7.50 1.56
CA GLN A 131 -7.71 8.81 1.95
C GLN A 131 -6.59 9.80 2.08
N GLY A 132 -6.89 11.07 1.83
CA GLY A 132 -5.85 12.08 1.91
C GLY A 132 -6.37 13.48 1.61
N PHE A 133 -5.41 14.39 1.46
CA PHE A 133 -5.64 15.79 1.12
C PHE A 133 -4.73 16.18 -0.02
N ASP A 134 -5.29 16.89 -0.99
CA ASP A 134 -4.55 17.60 -2.02
C ASP A 134 -4.73 19.09 -1.81
N GLY A 135 -3.63 19.84 -1.82
CA GLY A 135 -3.67 21.28 -1.67
C GLY A 135 -2.80 21.98 -2.72
N SER A 136 -3.26 23.12 -3.19
CA SER A 136 -2.46 24.04 -3.99
C SER A 136 -2.65 25.48 -3.54
N MET A 137 -1.60 26.26 -3.67
CA MET A 137 -1.58 27.70 -3.39
C MET A 137 -0.91 28.41 -4.56
N GLU A 138 -1.53 29.46 -5.01
CA GLU A 138 -0.97 30.38 -6.00
C GLU A 138 -1.05 31.80 -5.47
N TYR A 139 0.06 32.52 -5.54
CA TYR A 139 0.16 33.93 -5.22
C TYR A 139 0.72 34.65 -6.44
N GLU A 140 0.05 35.73 -6.86
CA GLU A 140 0.50 36.57 -7.96
C GLU A 140 0.31 38.02 -7.59
N GLN A 141 1.38 38.81 -7.74
CA GLN A 141 1.33 40.24 -7.54
C GLN A 141 2.26 40.99 -8.50
N ARG A 142 1.81 42.18 -8.91
CA ARG A 142 2.59 43.13 -9.72
C ARG A 142 2.80 44.42 -8.93
N PHE A 143 4.05 44.87 -8.84
CA PHE A 143 4.47 46.10 -8.20
C PHE A 143 5.21 46.95 -9.22
N ASN A 144 4.56 47.95 -9.81
CA ASN A 144 5.15 48.76 -10.87
C ASN A 144 5.75 47.88 -12.00
N ASP A 145 7.08 47.84 -12.09
CA ASP A 145 7.85 47.06 -13.06
C ASP A 145 8.15 45.61 -12.63
N TRP A 146 7.79 45.23 -11.39
CA TRP A 146 8.05 43.91 -10.84
C TRP A 146 6.83 43.03 -10.93
N TYR A 147 7.05 41.77 -11.26
CA TYR A 147 6.08 40.68 -11.17
C TYR A 147 6.63 39.62 -10.23
N VAL A 148 5.81 39.19 -9.28
CA VAL A 148 6.13 38.13 -8.35
C VAL A 148 5.03 37.09 -8.42
N SER A 149 5.41 35.84 -8.68
CA SER A 149 4.48 34.72 -8.47
C SER A 149 5.11 33.61 -7.63
N ALA A 150 4.31 33.03 -6.76
CA ALA A 150 4.71 31.88 -5.95
C ALA A 150 3.63 30.80 -6.09
N ARG A 151 4.06 29.56 -6.28
CA ARG A 151 3.18 28.40 -6.36
C ARG A 151 3.66 27.33 -5.41
N ALA A 152 2.73 26.68 -4.72
CA ALA A 152 3.00 25.52 -3.88
C ALA A 152 1.92 24.48 -4.10
N ASN A 153 2.30 23.22 -4.02
CA ASN A 153 1.37 22.10 -3.96
C ASN A 153 1.78 21.17 -2.84
N PHE A 154 0.80 20.46 -2.32
CA PHE A 154 0.98 19.50 -1.25
C PHE A 154 -0.06 18.39 -1.42
N THR A 155 0.40 17.14 -1.33
CA THR A 155 -0.45 15.96 -1.30
C THR A 155 -0.08 15.11 -0.10
N TYR A 156 -1.05 14.76 0.71
CA TYR A 156 -0.93 13.73 1.73
C TYR A 156 -1.87 12.59 1.38
N ASN A 157 -1.33 11.38 1.31
CA ASN A 157 -2.08 10.19 0.92
C ASN A 157 -1.74 9.02 1.82
N ARG A 158 -2.74 8.38 2.40
CA ARG A 158 -2.54 7.20 3.23
C ARG A 158 -3.54 6.10 2.88
N ASN A 159 -2.99 4.96 2.48
CA ASN A 159 -3.77 3.78 2.19
C ASN A 159 -3.79 2.81 3.39
N LYS A 160 -4.76 1.92 3.40
CA LYS A 160 -4.89 0.86 4.39
C LYS A 160 -5.50 -0.37 3.75
N LYS A 161 -4.84 -1.53 3.93
CA LYS A 161 -5.39 -2.83 3.60
C LYS A 161 -6.46 -3.19 4.63
N LEU A 162 -7.69 -3.48 4.19
CA LEU A 162 -8.80 -3.84 5.06
C LEU A 162 -8.95 -5.37 5.15
N TYR A 163 -8.80 -6.06 4.00
CA TYR A 163 -8.91 -7.49 3.90
C TYR A 163 -8.01 -8.05 2.79
N ASP A 164 -7.34 -9.18 3.01
CA ASP A 164 -6.40 -9.81 2.08
C ASP A 164 -6.46 -11.35 1.99
N ASP A 165 -7.45 -11.99 2.59
CA ASP A 165 -7.66 -13.45 2.61
C ASP A 165 -6.44 -14.28 3.06
N LYS A 166 -5.59 -13.71 3.91
CA LYS A 166 -4.48 -14.44 4.52
C LYS A 166 -4.94 -15.24 5.72
N PRO A 167 -4.31 -16.39 6.03
CA PRO A 167 -4.55 -17.09 7.28
C PRO A 167 -4.36 -16.17 8.47
N THR A 168 -5.23 -16.32 9.48
CA THR A 168 -5.09 -15.52 10.72
C THR A 168 -3.75 -15.85 11.37
N PRO A 169 -2.84 -14.89 11.52
CA PRO A 169 -1.55 -15.13 12.14
C PRO A 169 -1.71 -15.44 13.62
N ILE A 170 -0.75 -16.17 14.18
CA ILE A 170 -0.72 -16.51 15.61
C ILE A 170 -0.72 -15.23 16.46
N TRP A 171 0.03 -14.22 16.03
CA TRP A 171 0.15 -12.95 16.72
C TRP A 171 -0.56 -11.83 15.92
N PRO A 172 -1.49 -11.08 16.53
CA PRO A 172 -2.27 -10.05 15.82
C PRO A 172 -1.43 -8.98 15.13
N TYR A 173 -0.25 -8.65 15.68
CA TYR A 173 0.65 -7.65 15.10
C TYR A 173 1.30 -8.11 13.77
N GLN A 174 1.26 -9.40 13.46
CA GLN A 174 1.74 -9.96 12.20
C GLN A 174 0.74 -9.78 11.05
N SER A 175 -0.52 -9.46 11.35
CA SER A 175 -1.53 -9.22 10.32
C SER A 175 -1.08 -8.08 9.40
N GLU A 176 -1.27 -8.25 8.09
CA GLU A 176 -1.11 -7.18 7.12
C GLU A 176 -2.38 -6.32 7.01
N ALA A 177 -3.54 -6.92 7.32
CA ALA A 177 -4.79 -6.17 7.41
C ALA A 177 -4.69 -5.14 8.54
N GLY A 178 -5.12 -3.92 8.25
CA GLY A 178 -5.01 -2.81 9.17
C GLY A 178 -3.80 -1.90 8.95
N PHE A 179 -2.83 -2.32 8.14
CA PHE A 179 -1.64 -1.55 7.78
C PHE A 179 -1.70 -1.04 6.33
N ALA A 180 -0.75 -0.20 5.96
CA ALA A 180 -0.63 0.29 4.60
C ALA A 180 -0.19 -0.83 3.64
N TYR A 181 -0.56 -0.72 2.37
CA TYR A 181 -0.01 -1.58 1.33
C TYR A 181 1.51 -1.37 1.24
N ARG A 182 2.29 -2.46 1.21
CA ARG A 182 3.75 -2.46 1.22
C ARG A 182 4.35 -1.82 2.48
N GLN A 183 3.66 -1.93 3.63
CA GLN A 183 4.21 -1.54 4.92
C GLN A 183 5.48 -2.34 5.20
N GLN A 184 6.56 -1.62 5.50
CA GLN A 184 7.81 -2.26 5.89
C GLN A 184 7.64 -2.99 7.23
N ARG A 185 8.25 -4.17 7.32
CA ARG A 185 8.24 -4.98 8.55
C ARG A 185 9.66 -5.39 8.90
N GLY A 186 9.96 -5.33 10.17
CA GLY A 186 11.30 -5.64 10.68
C GLY A 186 11.32 -5.80 12.19
N LEU A 187 12.50 -6.07 12.69
CA LEU A 187 12.77 -6.18 14.12
C LEU A 187 13.03 -4.79 14.72
N ILE A 188 12.63 -4.59 15.96
CA ILE A 188 12.90 -3.35 16.70
C ILE A 188 14.29 -3.45 17.33
N ALA A 189 15.21 -2.59 16.94
CA ALA A 189 16.52 -2.49 17.55
C ALA A 189 16.43 -1.81 18.93
N LEU A 190 17.08 -2.38 19.94
CA LEU A 190 17.21 -1.83 21.28
C LEU A 190 18.55 -1.11 21.49
N GLY A 191 19.55 -1.39 20.67
CA GLY A 191 20.91 -0.91 20.77
C GLY A 191 21.89 -1.94 20.23
N LEU A 192 23.12 -1.88 20.72
CA LEU A 192 24.16 -2.86 20.42
C LEU A 192 24.46 -3.68 21.67
N PHE A 193 24.89 -4.93 21.48
CA PHE A 193 25.41 -5.73 22.59
C PHE A 193 26.73 -5.16 23.10
N GLU A 194 26.84 -4.94 24.41
CA GLU A 194 28.00 -4.35 25.04
C GLU A 194 29.09 -5.40 25.39
N SER A 195 28.69 -6.63 25.72
CA SER A 195 29.59 -7.70 26.14
C SER A 195 29.01 -9.10 25.89
N GLU A 196 29.83 -10.13 26.05
CA GLU A 196 29.38 -11.54 26.01
C GLU A 196 28.39 -11.84 27.16
N GLU A 197 28.51 -11.17 28.30
CA GLU A 197 27.57 -11.29 29.41
C GLU A 197 26.21 -10.68 29.07
N ASP A 198 26.18 -9.54 28.36
CA ASP A 198 24.93 -8.95 27.87
C ASP A 198 24.23 -9.88 26.86
N ILE A 199 25.01 -10.54 25.98
CA ILE A 199 24.47 -11.55 25.05
C ILE A 199 23.86 -12.71 25.82
N ALA A 200 24.57 -13.25 26.82
CA ALA A 200 24.12 -14.39 27.61
C ALA A 200 22.82 -14.11 28.42
N ASN A 201 22.62 -12.86 28.82
CA ASN A 201 21.46 -12.40 29.58
C ASN A 201 20.31 -11.89 28.70
N SER A 202 20.44 -11.95 27.37
CA SER A 202 19.44 -11.44 26.43
C SER A 202 18.75 -12.59 25.69
N PRO A 203 17.54 -12.37 25.12
CA PRO A 203 16.89 -13.33 24.25
C PRO A 203 17.81 -13.82 23.13
N LYS A 204 17.80 -15.11 22.84
CA LYS A 204 18.64 -15.70 21.80
C LYS A 204 18.23 -15.21 20.42
N GLN A 205 19.15 -14.63 19.67
CA GLN A 205 18.91 -14.24 18.27
C GLN A 205 19.15 -15.42 17.32
N ASN A 206 18.11 -15.82 16.59
CA ASN A 206 18.13 -17.03 15.74
C ASN A 206 18.54 -16.73 14.29
N PHE A 207 19.42 -15.73 14.09
CA PHE A 207 19.89 -15.32 12.75
C PHE A 207 21.38 -15.66 12.48
N GLY A 208 22.05 -16.23 13.45
CA GLY A 208 23.46 -16.58 13.40
C GLY A 208 24.21 -16.36 14.71
N ASN A 209 25.52 -16.39 14.67
CA ASN A 209 26.35 -16.12 15.83
C ASN A 209 26.39 -14.62 16.11
N VAL A 210 26.08 -14.25 17.33
CA VAL A 210 26.05 -12.87 17.82
C VAL A 210 27.34 -12.55 18.56
N ARG A 211 27.84 -11.33 18.42
CA ARG A 211 29.07 -10.82 19.05
C ARG A 211 28.81 -9.47 19.70
N PRO A 212 29.60 -9.02 20.66
CA PRO A 212 29.59 -7.65 21.15
C PRO A 212 29.75 -6.67 19.98
N GLY A 213 28.90 -5.65 19.94
CA GLY A 213 28.77 -4.68 18.84
C GLY A 213 27.71 -5.02 17.79
N ASP A 214 27.13 -6.22 17.79
CA ASP A 214 25.99 -6.55 16.95
C ASP A 214 24.69 -5.92 17.51
N ILE A 215 23.66 -5.79 16.64
CA ILE A 215 22.39 -5.18 17.03
C ILE A 215 21.61 -6.14 17.94
N LYS A 216 21.17 -5.62 19.09
CA LYS A 216 20.26 -6.26 20.03
C LYS A 216 18.83 -5.94 19.64
N TYR A 217 18.02 -6.98 19.40
CA TYR A 217 16.61 -6.81 19.02
C TYR A 217 15.66 -7.10 20.17
N LYS A 218 14.47 -6.54 20.04
CA LYS A 218 13.39 -6.70 21.02
C LYS A 218 12.60 -7.99 20.74
N ASP A 219 12.45 -8.81 21.77
CA ASP A 219 11.49 -9.89 21.81
C ASP A 219 10.08 -9.30 21.97
N ILE A 220 9.22 -9.52 20.96
CA ILE A 220 7.88 -8.97 20.89
C ILE A 220 6.83 -9.94 21.44
N ASN A 221 7.03 -11.24 21.22
CA ASN A 221 6.10 -12.28 21.65
C ASN A 221 6.40 -12.83 23.05
N GLY A 222 7.59 -12.55 23.59
CA GLY A 222 7.99 -12.94 24.95
C GLY A 222 8.43 -14.41 25.08
N ASP A 223 8.89 -15.03 24.00
CA ASP A 223 9.31 -16.44 24.00
C ASP A 223 10.81 -16.64 24.26
N ASN A 224 11.58 -15.54 24.49
CA ASN A 224 13.03 -15.47 24.65
C ASN A 224 13.83 -15.92 23.43
N VAL A 225 13.25 -15.88 22.24
CA VAL A 225 13.91 -16.12 20.96
C VAL A 225 13.58 -15.01 20.00
N ILE A 226 14.60 -14.39 19.40
CA ILE A 226 14.38 -13.38 18.36
C ILE A 226 14.41 -14.07 17.00
N ASP A 227 13.25 -14.06 16.31
CA ASP A 227 13.11 -14.68 15.00
C ASP A 227 12.13 -13.93 14.09
N ALA A 228 11.58 -14.62 13.08
CA ALA A 228 10.62 -14.04 12.16
C ALA A 228 9.29 -13.64 12.82
N TYR A 229 8.96 -14.24 13.96
CA TYR A 229 7.74 -13.93 14.70
C TYR A 229 7.80 -12.59 15.43
N ASP A 230 8.99 -12.02 15.64
CA ASP A 230 9.17 -10.69 16.26
C ASP A 230 9.09 -9.53 15.27
N LYS A 231 8.92 -9.83 13.98
CA LYS A 231 8.79 -8.77 12.97
C LYS A 231 7.46 -8.06 13.11
N VAL A 232 7.53 -6.75 13.35
CA VAL A 232 6.39 -5.84 13.44
C VAL A 232 6.41 -4.83 12.30
N ALA A 233 5.32 -4.10 12.12
CA ALA A 233 5.31 -2.97 11.21
C ALA A 233 6.26 -1.88 11.73
N ILE A 234 7.22 -1.48 10.90
CA ILE A 234 8.22 -0.44 11.22
C ILE A 234 8.22 0.64 10.14
N GLY A 235 8.57 1.87 10.54
CA GLY A 235 8.70 2.97 9.60
C GLY A 235 7.46 3.22 8.74
N TYR A 236 7.70 3.58 7.49
CA TYR A 236 6.68 3.91 6.49
C TYR A 236 6.69 2.92 5.33
N THR A 237 5.81 3.14 4.37
CA THR A 237 5.80 2.39 3.12
C THR A 237 6.94 2.85 2.21
N ASP A 238 7.27 2.07 1.21
CA ASP A 238 8.23 2.45 0.15
C ASP A 238 7.66 3.50 -0.84
N VAL A 239 6.37 3.79 -0.74
CA VAL A 239 5.71 4.86 -1.50
C VAL A 239 5.53 6.07 -0.59
N PRO A 240 6.02 7.27 -0.96
CA PRO A 240 5.86 8.46 -0.15
C PRO A 240 4.39 8.79 0.14
N GLU A 241 4.07 9.01 1.42
CA GLU A 241 2.73 9.48 1.82
C GLU A 241 2.56 10.99 1.61
N ILE A 242 3.67 11.73 1.57
CA ILE A 242 3.69 13.18 1.40
C ILE A 242 4.47 13.52 0.14
N ASN A 243 3.86 14.31 -0.73
CA ASN A 243 4.50 14.93 -1.88
C ASN A 243 4.24 16.43 -1.83
N TYR A 244 5.26 17.23 -2.02
CA TYR A 244 5.11 18.66 -2.07
C TYR A 244 6.06 19.28 -3.10
N GLY A 245 5.68 20.45 -3.60
CA GLY A 245 6.49 21.22 -4.50
C GLY A 245 6.21 22.70 -4.30
N PHE A 246 7.20 23.54 -4.57
CA PHE A 246 7.04 24.97 -4.58
C PHE A 246 7.91 25.60 -5.68
N GLY A 247 7.48 26.74 -6.16
CA GLY A 247 8.20 27.51 -7.14
C GLY A 247 7.95 29.01 -6.95
N ILE A 248 8.95 29.81 -7.23
CA ILE A 248 8.89 31.27 -7.20
C ILE A 248 9.37 31.77 -8.55
N SER A 249 8.63 32.72 -9.13
CA SER A 249 9.03 33.44 -10.34
C SER A 249 9.07 34.92 -10.07
N LEU A 250 10.12 35.56 -10.51
CA LEU A 250 10.34 36.99 -10.41
C LEU A 250 10.54 37.53 -11.83
N GLY A 251 9.83 38.59 -12.14
CA GLY A 251 9.99 39.30 -13.42
C GLY A 251 10.22 40.79 -13.17
N TRP A 252 11.05 41.43 -13.99
CA TRP A 252 11.31 42.85 -13.95
C TRP A 252 11.39 43.40 -15.36
N LYS A 253 10.56 44.44 -15.65
CA LYS A 253 10.51 45.14 -16.95
C LYS A 253 10.43 44.22 -18.16
N GLY A 254 9.78 43.06 -18.03
CA GLY A 254 9.60 42.10 -19.12
C GLY A 254 10.68 41.04 -19.27
N PHE A 255 11.60 40.98 -18.31
CA PHE A 255 12.55 39.87 -18.11
C PHE A 255 12.05 38.89 -17.09
#